data_a29b55f4b1b81ab8e8a30e4957e7ca51
#
_entry.id   a29b55f4b1b81ab8e8a30e4957e7ca51
#
_cell.length_a   1.000
_cell.length_b   1.000
_cell.length_c   1.000
_cell.angle_alpha   90.00
_cell.angle_beta   90.00
_cell.angle_gamma   90.00
#
_symmetry.space_group_name_H-M   'P 1'
#
loop_
_entity.id
_entity.type
_entity.pdbx_description
1 polymer ?
#
loop_
_entity_poly.entity_id
_entity_poly.type
_entity_poly.pdbx_seq_one_letter_code
_entity_poly.pdbx_strand_id
1 'polypeptide(L)'
;MELASKYDPQDVESKWYQYWLDNKLFSSKPDGREPYTVVIPPPNVTGVLHMGHMLNNTIQDILVRRARMEGKNACWVPGTDHASIATEAK
;
A
#
# COMPACT_ATOMS: atom_id res chain seq x y z
N MET A 1 15.76 22.54 14.59
CA MET A 1 15.93 21.15 14.16
C MET A 1 17.00 21.06 13.09
N GLU A 2 17.97 20.21 13.28
CA GLU A 2 18.98 19.98 12.28
C GLU A 2 18.60 18.82 11.38
N LEU A 3 18.84 18.99 10.08
CA LEU A 3 18.63 17.92 9.12
C LEU A 3 19.94 17.17 8.92
N ALA A 4 19.84 15.85 8.79
CA ALA A 4 21.01 15.04 8.47
C ALA A 4 21.52 15.41 7.07
N SER A 5 22.84 15.28 6.88
CA SER A 5 23.47 15.61 5.59
C SER A 5 23.13 14.59 4.50
N LYS A 6 22.67 13.40 4.89
CA LYS A 6 22.30 12.33 3.96
C LYS A 6 20.99 11.69 4.39
N TYR A 7 20.20 11.29 3.41
CA TYR A 7 19.01 10.47 3.65
C TYR A 7 19.44 9.02 3.86
N ASP A 8 19.03 8.44 4.98
CA ASP A 8 19.25 7.03 5.27
C ASP A 8 17.90 6.34 5.45
N PRO A 9 17.50 5.47 4.51
CA PRO A 9 16.22 4.77 4.61
C PRO A 9 16.06 3.97 5.91
N GLN A 10 17.13 3.37 6.41
CA GLN A 10 17.07 2.56 7.63
C GLN A 10 16.69 3.39 8.86
N ASP A 11 17.02 4.68 8.86
CA ASP A 11 16.71 5.56 9.98
C ASP A 11 15.25 5.99 9.98
N VAL A 12 14.59 5.97 8.81
CA VAL A 12 13.26 6.57 8.68
C VAL A 12 12.15 5.56 8.38
N GLU A 13 12.44 4.48 7.67
CA GLU A 13 11.39 3.57 7.21
C GLU A 13 10.65 2.89 8.35
N SER A 14 11.37 2.26 9.30
CA SER A 14 10.74 1.57 10.42
C SER A 14 9.98 2.54 11.32
N LYS A 15 10.56 3.71 11.55
CA LYS A 15 9.95 4.76 12.38
C LYS A 15 8.61 5.21 11.80
N TRP A 16 8.58 5.56 10.53
CA TRP A 16 7.36 6.07 9.90
C TRP A 16 6.33 4.98 9.69
N TYR A 17 6.76 3.76 9.36
CA TYR A 17 5.84 2.64 9.24
C TYR A 17 5.12 2.37 10.56
N GLN A 18 5.87 2.37 11.67
CA GLN A 18 5.28 2.18 12.99
C GLN A 18 4.32 3.32 13.36
N TYR A 19 4.68 4.55 13.03
CA TYR A 19 3.82 5.70 13.22
C TYR A 19 2.50 5.54 12.47
N TRP A 20 2.57 5.10 11.23
CA TRP A 20 1.37 4.89 10.42
C TRP A 20 0.46 3.82 11.02
N LEU A 21 1.04 2.73 11.53
CA LEU A 21 0.28 1.66 12.15
C LEU A 21 -0.35 2.11 13.47
N ASP A 22 0.41 2.79 14.32
CA ASP A 22 -0.06 3.25 15.62
C ASP A 22 -1.22 4.24 15.51
N ASN A 23 -1.19 5.07 14.49
CA ASN A 23 -2.22 6.08 14.26
C ASN A 23 -3.31 5.61 13.31
N LYS A 24 -3.22 4.39 12.79
CA LYS A 24 -4.22 3.79 11.90
C LYS A 24 -4.55 4.69 10.70
N LEU A 25 -3.52 5.28 10.11
CA LEU A 25 -3.70 6.30 9.06
C LEU A 25 -4.33 5.74 7.78
N PHE A 26 -4.17 4.43 7.54
CA PHE A 26 -4.71 3.80 6.33
C PHE A 26 -5.96 2.99 6.58
N SER A 27 -6.50 3.03 7.81
CA SER A 27 -7.75 2.37 8.14
C SER A 27 -8.92 3.07 7.46
N SER A 28 -9.91 2.29 7.04
CA SER A 28 -11.11 2.82 6.41
C SER A 28 -12.34 2.23 7.07
N LYS A 29 -13.30 3.10 7.37
CA LYS A 29 -14.61 2.69 7.91
C LYS A 29 -15.68 3.43 7.14
N PRO A 30 -16.87 2.84 6.96
CA PRO A 30 -17.98 3.56 6.34
C PRO A 30 -18.30 4.84 7.11
N ASP A 31 -18.32 5.95 6.39
CA ASP A 31 -18.69 7.25 6.98
C ASP A 31 -19.31 8.14 5.89
N GLY A 32 -19.52 9.42 6.21
CA GLY A 32 -20.16 10.36 5.29
C GLY A 32 -19.29 10.90 4.17
N ARG A 33 -17.99 10.54 4.16
CA ARG A 33 -17.10 11.03 3.09
C ARG A 33 -17.32 10.25 1.82
N GLU A 34 -16.99 10.88 0.68
CA GLU A 34 -17.08 10.20 -0.60
C GLU A 34 -16.12 8.99 -0.62
N PRO A 35 -16.64 7.79 -0.91
CA PRO A 35 -15.79 6.61 -0.93
C PRO A 35 -14.88 6.58 -2.17
N TYR A 36 -13.68 6.04 -1.98
CA TYR A 36 -12.73 5.79 -3.06
C TYR A 36 -12.06 4.46 -2.78
N THR A 37 -12.46 3.41 -3.49
CA THR A 37 -11.99 2.06 -3.23
C THR A 37 -11.24 1.52 -4.43
N VAL A 38 -10.05 0.99 -4.16
CA VAL A 38 -9.21 0.34 -5.17
C VAL A 38 -8.91 -1.08 -4.70
N VAL A 39 -9.17 -2.06 -5.54
CA VAL A 39 -8.80 -3.45 -5.28
C VAL A 39 -7.51 -3.72 -6.04
N ILE A 40 -6.49 -4.14 -5.31
CA ILE A 40 -5.18 -4.42 -5.92
C ILE A 40 -5.28 -5.67 -6.81
N PRO A 41 -4.72 -5.65 -8.05
CA PRO A 41 -4.61 -6.89 -8.81
C PRO A 41 -3.70 -7.85 -8.04
N PRO A 42 -4.21 -9.02 -7.60
CA PRO A 42 -3.47 -9.85 -6.66
C PRO A 42 -2.33 -10.61 -7.32
N PRO A 43 -1.10 -10.52 -6.78
CA PRO A 43 -0.02 -11.37 -7.26
C PRO A 43 -0.24 -12.81 -6.83
N ASN A 44 0.37 -13.76 -7.54
CA ASN A 44 0.33 -15.15 -7.16
C ASN A 44 0.98 -15.33 -5.78
N VAL A 45 0.35 -16.13 -4.92
CA VAL A 45 0.82 -16.33 -3.55
C VAL A 45 2.24 -16.91 -3.50
N THR A 46 2.62 -17.70 -4.49
CA THR A 46 3.96 -18.31 -4.60
C THR A 46 4.90 -17.52 -5.50
N GLY A 47 4.44 -16.41 -6.07
CA GLY A 47 5.25 -15.61 -6.98
C GLY A 47 6.23 -14.69 -6.25
N VAL A 48 7.30 -14.34 -6.96
CA VAL A 48 8.25 -13.32 -6.50
C VAL A 48 7.84 -11.98 -7.11
N LEU A 49 7.80 -10.95 -6.30
CA LEU A 49 7.46 -9.62 -6.78
C LEU A 49 8.58 -9.07 -7.68
N HIS A 50 8.21 -8.33 -8.70
CA HIS A 50 9.15 -7.79 -9.68
C HIS A 50 8.76 -6.36 -10.08
N MET A 51 9.51 -5.78 -11.02
CA MET A 51 9.32 -4.39 -11.45
C MET A 51 7.92 -4.12 -11.99
N GLY A 52 7.28 -5.11 -12.63
CA GLY A 52 5.91 -4.96 -13.09
C GLY A 52 4.94 -4.74 -11.94
N HIS A 53 5.11 -5.47 -10.85
CA HIS A 53 4.31 -5.28 -9.65
C HIS A 53 4.55 -3.88 -9.06
N MET A 54 5.81 -3.45 -9.03
CA MET A 54 6.16 -2.13 -8.51
C MET A 54 5.48 -1.02 -9.31
N LEU A 55 5.53 -1.09 -10.64
CA LEU A 55 4.90 -0.09 -11.50
C LEU A 55 3.40 -0.01 -11.25
N ASN A 56 2.72 -1.15 -11.28
CA ASN A 56 1.27 -1.21 -11.08
C ASN A 56 0.88 -0.67 -9.71
N ASN A 57 1.56 -1.14 -8.66
CA ASN A 57 1.24 -0.73 -7.30
C ASN A 57 1.56 0.75 -7.04
N THR A 58 2.61 1.27 -7.66
CA THR A 58 2.96 2.69 -7.53
C THR A 58 1.87 3.60 -8.08
N ILE A 59 1.31 3.25 -9.24
CA ILE A 59 0.21 4.02 -9.82
C ILE A 59 -1.00 4.01 -8.89
N GLN A 60 -1.36 2.86 -8.35
CA GLN A 60 -2.46 2.75 -7.40
C GLN A 60 -2.19 3.54 -6.12
N ASP A 61 -0.96 3.47 -5.61
CA ASP A 61 -0.56 4.19 -4.42
C ASP A 61 -0.73 5.71 -4.59
N ILE A 62 -0.31 6.23 -5.73
CA ILE A 62 -0.45 7.66 -6.04
C ILE A 62 -1.92 8.06 -6.04
N LEU A 63 -2.77 7.28 -6.68
CA LEU A 63 -4.21 7.58 -6.76
C LEU A 63 -4.87 7.53 -5.39
N VAL A 64 -4.53 6.54 -4.58
CA VAL A 64 -5.10 6.38 -3.24
C VAL A 64 -4.63 7.50 -2.32
N ARG A 65 -3.35 7.87 -2.38
CA ARG A 65 -2.81 8.99 -1.59
C ARG A 65 -3.49 10.30 -1.96
N ARG A 66 -3.68 10.53 -3.26
CA ARG A 66 -4.38 11.72 -3.72
C ARG A 66 -5.81 11.76 -3.21
N ALA A 67 -6.52 10.63 -3.25
CA ALA A 67 -7.88 10.56 -2.74
C ALA A 67 -7.95 10.92 -1.26
N ARG A 68 -6.99 10.46 -0.45
CA ARG A 68 -6.93 10.84 0.96
C ARG A 68 -6.70 12.33 1.14
N MET A 69 -5.82 12.92 0.34
CA MET A 69 -5.55 14.35 0.40
C MET A 69 -6.76 15.17 0.01
N GLU A 70 -7.63 14.64 -0.84
CA GLU A 70 -8.88 15.30 -1.24
C GLU A 70 -10.01 15.11 -0.21
N GLY A 71 -9.73 14.41 0.89
CA GLY A 71 -10.71 14.18 1.94
C GLY A 71 -11.65 13.01 1.71
N LYS A 72 -11.38 12.17 0.75
CA LYS A 72 -12.21 10.99 0.48
C LYS A 72 -11.92 9.88 1.46
N ASN A 73 -12.89 8.98 1.63
CA ASN A 73 -12.71 7.78 2.43
C ASN A 73 -12.06 6.73 1.55
N ALA A 74 -10.72 6.68 1.57
CA ALA A 74 -9.96 5.82 0.70
C ALA A 74 -9.74 4.44 1.32
N CYS A 75 -10.00 3.40 0.54
CA CYS A 75 -9.78 2.01 0.94
C CYS A 75 -9.02 1.30 -0.17
N TRP A 76 -7.83 0.81 0.14
CA TRP A 76 -7.01 0.04 -0.79
C TRP A 76 -6.97 -1.40 -0.29
N VAL A 77 -7.58 -2.31 -1.07
CA VAL A 77 -7.78 -3.70 -0.65
C VAL A 77 -6.71 -4.59 -1.23
N PRO A 78 -5.79 -5.12 -0.41
CA PRO A 78 -4.77 -6.06 -0.88
C PRO A 78 -5.30 -7.49 -0.92
N GLY A 79 -4.52 -8.36 -1.56
CA GLY A 79 -4.83 -9.78 -1.61
C GLY A 79 -3.77 -10.53 -2.38
N THR A 80 -3.91 -11.85 -2.44
CA THR A 80 -3.04 -12.70 -3.23
C THR A 80 -3.90 -13.67 -4.06
N ASP A 81 -3.37 -14.06 -5.21
CA ASP A 81 -4.03 -15.01 -6.10
C ASP A 81 -3.53 -16.42 -5.79
N HIS A 82 -4.46 -17.28 -5.41
CA HIS A 82 -4.17 -18.69 -5.13
C HIS A 82 -4.36 -19.54 -6.38
N ALA A 83 -3.73 -19.11 -7.49
CA ALA A 83 -3.80 -19.83 -8.76
C ALA A 83 -3.34 -21.27 -8.56
N SER A 84 -4.22 -22.21 -8.88
CA SER A 84 -4.02 -23.62 -8.56
C SER A 84 -2.70 -24.18 -9.11
N ILE A 85 -2.42 -23.93 -10.36
CA ILE A 85 -1.19 -24.45 -11.01
C ILE A 85 0.07 -23.94 -10.32
N ALA A 86 0.15 -22.63 -10.09
CA ALA A 86 1.33 -22.02 -9.48
C ALA A 86 1.46 -22.41 -8.01
N THR A 87 0.34 -22.48 -7.30
CA THR A 87 0.33 -22.82 -5.88
C THR A 87 0.67 -24.28 -5.64
N GLU A 88 0.12 -25.18 -6.42
CA GLU A 88 0.33 -26.62 -6.24
C GLU A 88 1.71 -27.09 -6.71
N ALA A 89 2.34 -26.34 -7.62
CA ALA A 89 3.70 -26.64 -8.09
C ALA A 89 4.77 -26.36 -7.03
N LYS A 90 4.42 -25.67 -5.96
CA LYS A 90 5.34 -25.35 -4.87
C LYS A 90 5.07 -26.22 -3.66
#